data_7343556622df6d262eb5b8368d2dd5cb
#
_entry.id   7343556622df6d262eb5b8368d2dd5cb
#
_cell.length_a   1.000
_cell.length_b   1.000
_cell.length_c   1.000
_cell.angle_alpha   90.00
_cell.angle_beta   90.00
_cell.angle_gamma   90.00
#
_symmetry.space_group_name_H-M   'P 1'
#
loop_
_entity.id
_entity.type
_entity.pdbx_description
1 polymer ?
#
loop_
_entity_poly.entity_id
_entity_poly.type
_entity_poly.pdbx_seq_one_letter_code
_entity_poly.pdbx_strand_id
1 'polypeptide(L)'
;MHLTTRLLLVSVVLWCLLHTLVTTAAAGMLGYPVPRLRPLHARIELGGDSFQETLDGLDNAKATSGRGLLTVAFGPTDWSEIYARFGMAEFNVRNTEFNGDFGFAYGGGARLRLFRFSWGSVGLIGQYLRFHSDDNNNPNRDGTWEEVDVGLGLGSRRFGAFQFYGGGVYHNADITIQDNSTGIRTNLKSDIPARIFLGVNIYPLVDFPGGEFVVNVEARFIGEIPQVTLGLQYSF
;
A
#
# COMPACT_ATOMS: atom_id res chain seq x y z
N MET A 1 -30.04 -6.49 18.82
CA MET A 1 -29.74 -6.79 17.41
C MET A 1 -29.04 -8.13 17.35
N HIS A 2 -29.66 -9.16 16.76
CA HIS A 2 -29.19 -10.55 16.81
C HIS A 2 -27.83 -10.73 16.13
N LEU A 3 -27.01 -11.64 16.64
CA LEU A 3 -25.67 -11.97 16.12
C LEU A 3 -25.68 -12.29 14.63
N THR A 4 -26.73 -12.96 14.16
CA THR A 4 -26.98 -13.31 12.75
C THR A 4 -27.10 -12.07 11.86
N THR A 5 -27.79 -11.01 12.30
CA THR A 5 -27.93 -9.76 11.51
C THR A 5 -26.61 -9.02 11.39
N ARG A 6 -25.77 -9.08 12.42
CA ARG A 6 -24.42 -8.45 12.39
C ARG A 6 -23.46 -9.19 11.47
N LEU A 7 -23.48 -10.53 11.48
CA LEU A 7 -22.69 -11.36 10.57
C LEU A 7 -23.11 -11.17 9.12
N LEU A 8 -24.41 -11.05 8.85
CA LEU A 8 -24.96 -10.81 7.51
C LEU A 8 -24.54 -9.44 6.98
N LEU A 9 -24.58 -8.41 7.82
CA LEU A 9 -24.16 -7.05 7.45
C LEU A 9 -22.65 -6.97 7.15
N VAL A 10 -21.82 -7.64 7.93
CA VAL A 10 -20.38 -7.76 7.70
C VAL A 10 -20.09 -8.52 6.40
N SER A 11 -20.82 -9.61 6.13
CA SER A 11 -20.67 -10.40 4.90
C SER A 11 -21.09 -9.61 3.66
N VAL A 12 -22.18 -8.84 3.73
CA VAL A 12 -22.66 -8.00 2.62
C VAL A 12 -21.68 -6.84 2.36
N VAL A 13 -21.18 -6.19 3.40
CA VAL A 13 -20.17 -5.13 3.27
C VAL A 13 -18.88 -5.70 2.68
N LEU A 14 -18.43 -6.85 3.15
CA LEU A 14 -17.24 -7.52 2.61
C LEU A 14 -17.44 -7.94 1.15
N TRP A 15 -18.62 -8.44 0.79
CA TRP A 15 -18.97 -8.84 -0.57
C TRP A 15 -19.08 -7.62 -1.51
N CYS A 16 -19.71 -6.52 -1.08
CA CYS A 16 -19.72 -5.26 -1.82
C CYS A 16 -18.32 -4.68 -2.00
N LEU A 17 -17.48 -4.70 -0.97
CA LEU A 17 -16.09 -4.26 -1.04
C LEU A 17 -15.26 -5.12 -2.01
N LEU A 18 -15.42 -6.44 -1.99
CA LEU A 18 -14.78 -7.36 -2.93
C LEU A 18 -15.21 -7.11 -4.39
N HIS A 19 -16.48 -6.78 -4.64
CA HIS A 19 -16.97 -6.51 -6.01
C HIS A 19 -16.56 -5.13 -6.54
N THR A 20 -16.39 -4.12 -5.69
CA THR A 20 -15.88 -2.80 -6.09
C THR A 20 -14.37 -2.79 -6.33
N LEU A 21 -13.62 -3.76 -5.77
CA LEU A 21 -12.17 -3.90 -5.94
C LEU A 21 -11.74 -4.35 -7.35
N VAL A 22 -12.66 -4.89 -8.16
CA VAL A 22 -12.32 -5.42 -9.51
C VAL A 22 -12.12 -4.31 -10.55
N THR A 23 -12.44 -3.05 -10.26
CA THR A 23 -12.49 -1.99 -11.29
C THR A 23 -11.70 -0.71 -11.00
N THR A 24 -10.97 -0.58 -9.87
CA THR A 24 -10.27 0.68 -9.55
C THR A 24 -8.79 0.48 -9.32
N ALA A 25 -7.99 1.28 -10.02
CA ALA A 25 -6.54 1.35 -9.90
C ALA A 25 -6.13 1.93 -8.52
N ALA A 26 -5.22 1.29 -7.82
CA ALA A 26 -4.78 1.69 -6.47
C ALA A 26 -3.25 1.68 -6.33
N ALA A 27 -2.68 2.57 -5.52
CA ALA A 27 -1.24 2.64 -5.20
C ALA A 27 -0.88 1.83 -3.95
N GLY A 28 0.39 1.45 -3.82
CA GLY A 28 0.91 0.77 -2.63
C GLY A 28 0.53 1.48 -1.32
N MET A 29 -0.04 0.75 -0.35
CA MET A 29 -0.53 1.33 0.89
C MET A 29 0.60 1.90 1.74
N LEU A 30 0.53 3.19 2.12
CA LEU A 30 1.33 3.77 3.19
C LEU A 30 0.79 3.33 4.55
N GLY A 31 -0.53 3.34 4.66
CA GLY A 31 -1.25 3.09 5.88
C GLY A 31 -1.23 4.28 6.84
N TYR A 32 -1.76 4.08 8.02
CA TYR A 32 -1.80 5.10 9.06
C TYR A 32 -0.39 5.59 9.43
N PRO A 33 -0.09 6.88 9.32
CA PRO A 33 1.29 7.40 9.37
C PRO A 33 1.91 7.39 10.78
N VAL A 34 1.13 7.10 11.81
CA VAL A 34 1.58 7.09 13.20
C VAL A 34 1.62 5.65 13.72
N PRO A 35 2.62 5.26 14.54
CA PRO A 35 2.62 3.98 15.23
C PRO A 35 1.33 3.73 16.01
N ARG A 36 0.73 2.57 15.82
CA ARG A 36 -0.54 2.17 16.48
C ARG A 36 -0.34 1.05 17.47
N LEU A 37 0.72 0.28 17.31
CA LEU A 37 1.06 -0.81 18.19
C LEU A 37 1.46 -0.29 19.57
N ARG A 38 1.02 -0.99 20.60
CA ARG A 38 1.59 -0.83 21.94
C ARG A 38 3.03 -1.37 21.92
N PRO A 39 3.89 -0.94 22.85
CA PRO A 39 5.22 -1.51 22.97
C PRO A 39 5.19 -3.04 23.08
N LEU A 40 6.08 -3.71 22.33
CA LEU A 40 6.24 -5.16 22.26
C LEU A 40 5.04 -5.93 21.69
N HIS A 41 4.10 -5.26 21.01
CA HIS A 41 2.99 -5.88 20.28
C HIS A 41 3.32 -6.02 18.80
N ALA A 42 2.65 -6.96 18.16
CA ALA A 42 2.76 -7.21 16.73
C ALA A 42 1.42 -7.00 16.00
N ARG A 43 1.49 -6.84 14.69
CA ARG A 43 0.35 -6.76 13.79
C ARG A 43 0.65 -7.49 12.49
N ILE A 44 -0.35 -8.18 11.99
CA ILE A 44 -0.36 -8.74 10.65
C ILE A 44 -1.38 -7.94 9.83
N GLU A 45 -1.01 -7.62 8.60
CA GLU A 45 -1.86 -6.89 7.67
C GLU A 45 -1.79 -7.55 6.30
N LEU A 46 -2.94 -7.85 5.70
CA LEU A 46 -3.08 -8.27 4.32
C LEU A 46 -3.64 -7.10 3.51
N GLY A 47 -2.93 -6.68 2.48
CA GLY A 47 -3.34 -5.57 1.62
C GLY A 47 -3.20 -5.92 0.15
N GLY A 48 -4.05 -5.32 -0.66
CA GLY A 48 -3.98 -5.38 -2.11
C GLY A 48 -4.13 -4.01 -2.71
N ASP A 49 -3.39 -3.77 -3.78
CA ASP A 49 -3.46 -2.55 -4.56
C ASP A 49 -3.27 -2.81 -6.06
N SER A 50 -3.80 -1.89 -6.86
CA SER A 50 -3.48 -1.76 -8.28
C SER A 50 -3.41 -0.28 -8.62
N PHE A 51 -2.45 0.15 -9.41
CA PHE A 51 -2.27 1.55 -9.74
C PHE A 51 -1.71 1.77 -11.14
N GLN A 52 -1.85 3.00 -11.61
CA GLN A 52 -1.24 3.48 -12.84
C GLN A 52 -0.34 4.67 -12.52
N GLU A 53 0.83 4.69 -13.13
CA GLU A 53 1.83 5.74 -12.96
C GLU A 53 2.35 6.24 -14.30
N THR A 54 2.56 7.56 -14.42
CA THR A 54 3.26 8.17 -15.54
C THR A 54 4.76 8.13 -15.26
N LEU A 55 5.53 7.77 -16.28
CA LEU A 55 6.98 7.56 -16.16
C LEU A 55 7.72 8.50 -17.09
N ASP A 56 8.85 9.01 -16.61
CA ASP A 56 9.89 9.66 -17.41
C ASP A 56 10.81 8.63 -18.06
N GLY A 57 11.40 9.00 -19.19
CA GLY A 57 12.38 8.18 -19.93
C GLY A 57 11.90 7.65 -21.27
N LEU A 58 10.59 7.63 -21.52
CA LEU A 58 9.95 7.34 -22.81
C LEU A 58 8.71 8.20 -22.98
N ASP A 59 8.44 8.69 -24.18
CA ASP A 59 7.27 9.52 -24.48
C ASP A 59 5.97 8.82 -24.08
N ASN A 60 5.21 9.45 -23.18
CA ASN A 60 3.92 8.97 -22.69
C ASN A 60 3.95 7.56 -22.09
N ALA A 61 5.08 7.13 -21.51
CA ALA A 61 5.16 5.85 -20.81
C ALA A 61 4.26 5.86 -19.58
N LYS A 62 3.43 4.82 -19.48
CA LYS A 62 2.58 4.58 -18.31
C LYS A 62 2.78 3.17 -17.83
N ALA A 63 3.10 3.02 -16.55
CA ALA A 63 3.11 1.72 -15.89
C ALA A 63 1.80 1.47 -15.16
N THR A 64 1.33 0.23 -15.21
CA THR A 64 0.26 -0.28 -14.34
C THR A 64 0.84 -1.39 -13.49
N SER A 65 0.47 -1.48 -12.23
CA SER A 65 0.94 -2.55 -11.33
C SER A 65 -0.22 -3.05 -10.48
N GLY A 66 -0.25 -4.37 -10.27
CA GLY A 66 -1.13 -5.04 -9.32
C GLY A 66 -0.31 -5.73 -8.24
N ARG A 67 -0.72 -5.62 -6.97
CA ARG A 67 0.05 -6.14 -5.83
C ARG A 67 -0.85 -6.77 -4.78
N GLY A 68 -0.37 -7.88 -4.20
CA GLY A 68 -0.93 -8.50 -2.99
C GLY A 68 0.17 -8.68 -1.96
N LEU A 69 0.09 -7.99 -0.81
CA LEU A 69 1.17 -7.93 0.18
C LEU A 69 0.68 -8.34 1.57
N LEU A 70 1.48 -9.16 2.24
CA LEU A 70 1.41 -9.42 3.66
C LEU A 70 2.43 -8.52 4.37
N THR A 71 1.98 -7.77 5.38
CA THR A 71 2.82 -6.93 6.23
C THR A 71 2.85 -7.52 7.63
N VAL A 72 4.04 -7.66 8.19
CA VAL A 72 4.26 -7.99 9.60
C VAL A 72 4.91 -6.79 10.26
N ALA A 73 4.25 -6.22 11.26
CA ALA A 73 4.71 -5.04 11.98
C ALA A 73 4.97 -5.34 13.45
N PHE A 74 5.94 -4.65 14.02
CA PHE A 74 6.32 -4.71 15.42
C PHE A 74 6.50 -3.30 15.99
N GLY A 75 5.97 -3.07 17.18
CA GLY A 75 6.11 -1.80 17.92
C GLY A 75 7.21 -1.91 18.98
N PRO A 76 8.47 -1.52 18.71
CA PRO A 76 9.52 -1.54 19.75
C PRO A 76 9.21 -0.56 20.87
N THR A 77 8.57 0.54 20.57
CA THR A 77 8.18 1.58 21.54
C THR A 77 6.79 2.13 21.22
N ASP A 78 6.24 2.98 22.06
CA ASP A 78 4.96 3.66 21.82
C ASP A 78 5.03 4.78 20.75
N TRP A 79 6.25 5.18 20.36
CA TRP A 79 6.49 6.22 19.36
C TRP A 79 7.08 5.68 18.04
N SER A 80 7.40 4.38 17.96
CA SER A 80 8.00 3.76 16.76
C SER A 80 7.36 2.41 16.42
N GLU A 81 7.27 2.14 15.12
CA GLU A 81 6.82 0.88 14.54
C GLU A 81 7.70 0.55 13.35
N ILE A 82 8.17 -0.68 13.26
CA ILE A 82 8.91 -1.21 12.11
C ILE A 82 8.09 -2.33 11.48
N TYR A 83 8.24 -2.52 10.17
CA TYR A 83 7.52 -3.59 9.47
C TYR A 83 8.30 -4.14 8.28
N ALA A 84 8.03 -5.41 7.97
CA ALA A 84 8.43 -6.08 6.75
C ALA A 84 7.19 -6.36 5.90
N ARG A 85 7.37 -6.36 4.57
CA ARG A 85 6.36 -6.68 3.56
C ARG A 85 6.86 -7.74 2.62
N PHE A 86 6.00 -8.67 2.24
CA PHE A 86 6.29 -9.68 1.24
C PHE A 86 4.98 -10.14 0.58
N GLY A 87 5.09 -10.58 -0.67
CA GLY A 87 3.92 -11.00 -1.44
C GLY A 87 4.24 -11.17 -2.90
N MET A 88 3.25 -10.90 -3.73
CA MET A 88 3.33 -10.98 -5.18
C MET A 88 2.96 -9.65 -5.80
N ALA A 89 3.66 -9.28 -6.87
CA ALA A 89 3.38 -8.07 -7.63
C ALA A 89 3.69 -8.29 -9.11
N GLU A 90 2.96 -7.57 -9.96
CA GLU A 90 3.21 -7.49 -11.39
C GLU A 90 3.28 -6.04 -11.83
N PHE A 91 3.85 -5.76 -12.98
CA PHE A 91 3.69 -4.49 -13.64
C PHE A 91 3.74 -4.60 -15.17
N ASN A 92 3.04 -3.70 -15.82
CA ASN A 92 2.98 -3.58 -17.27
C ASN A 92 3.39 -2.17 -17.66
N VAL A 93 4.17 -2.00 -18.72
CA VAL A 93 4.58 -0.68 -19.21
C VAL A 93 4.11 -0.48 -20.62
N ARG A 94 3.17 0.45 -20.81
CA ARG A 94 2.72 0.89 -22.13
C ARG A 94 3.90 1.47 -22.91
N ASN A 95 3.89 1.28 -24.23
CA ASN A 95 4.90 1.74 -25.19
C ASN A 95 6.25 0.98 -25.14
N THR A 96 6.41 0.03 -24.21
CA THR A 96 7.55 -0.90 -24.22
C THR A 96 7.14 -2.33 -24.57
N GLU A 97 5.82 -2.58 -24.73
CA GLU A 97 5.24 -3.91 -24.88
C GLU A 97 5.61 -4.89 -23.75
N PHE A 98 6.11 -4.36 -22.60
CA PHE A 98 6.39 -5.16 -21.44
C PHE A 98 5.09 -5.51 -20.71
N ASN A 99 4.81 -6.80 -20.59
CA ASN A 99 3.65 -7.37 -19.91
C ASN A 99 4.12 -8.34 -18.84
N GLY A 100 4.43 -7.80 -17.65
CA GLY A 100 5.03 -8.57 -16.58
C GLY A 100 4.07 -9.56 -15.92
N ASP A 101 4.58 -10.72 -15.54
CA ASP A 101 3.88 -11.70 -14.73
C ASP A 101 4.08 -11.44 -13.23
N PHE A 102 3.27 -12.08 -12.39
CA PHE A 102 3.39 -11.98 -10.94
C PHE A 102 4.72 -12.55 -10.44
N GLY A 103 5.54 -11.68 -9.87
CA GLY A 103 6.80 -12.03 -9.26
C GLY A 103 6.81 -11.76 -7.75
N PHE A 104 7.84 -12.24 -7.06
CA PHE A 104 7.99 -12.05 -5.63
C PHE A 104 8.31 -10.59 -5.29
N ALA A 105 7.52 -10.04 -4.37
CA ALA A 105 7.68 -8.70 -3.84
C ALA A 105 8.14 -8.74 -2.39
N TYR A 106 9.10 -7.88 -2.04
CA TYR A 106 9.58 -7.73 -0.68
C TYR A 106 9.96 -6.29 -0.37
N GLY A 107 9.87 -5.93 0.89
CA GLY A 107 10.19 -4.61 1.35
C GLY A 107 10.01 -4.44 2.85
N GLY A 108 9.92 -3.21 3.28
CA GLY A 108 9.70 -2.88 4.68
C GLY A 108 9.74 -1.39 4.91
N GLY A 109 9.58 -1.01 6.16
CA GLY A 109 9.58 0.40 6.52
C GLY A 109 9.49 0.64 8.02
N ALA A 110 9.32 1.91 8.35
CA ALA A 110 9.15 2.35 9.72
C ALA A 110 8.15 3.51 9.80
N ARG A 111 7.52 3.64 10.96
CA ARG A 111 6.66 4.76 11.33
C ARG A 111 7.15 5.33 12.65
N LEU A 112 7.20 6.67 12.74
CA LEU A 112 7.61 7.39 13.93
C LEU A 112 6.55 8.40 14.30
N ARG A 113 6.16 8.46 15.58
CA ARG A 113 5.32 9.53 16.10
C ARG A 113 6.19 10.71 16.49
N LEU A 114 6.00 11.84 15.81
CA LEU A 114 6.74 13.08 16.08
C LEU A 114 6.07 13.90 17.19
N PHE A 115 4.73 14.06 17.08
CA PHE A 115 3.96 14.87 18.02
C PHE A 115 2.62 14.22 18.32
N ARG A 116 2.08 14.50 19.52
CA ARG A 116 0.76 14.07 19.96
C ARG A 116 -0.04 15.27 20.46
N PHE A 117 -1.26 15.39 19.98
CA PHE A 117 -2.21 16.42 20.37
C PHE A 117 -3.43 15.82 21.07
N SER A 118 -4.32 16.67 21.55
CA SER A 118 -5.58 16.21 22.15
C SER A 118 -6.50 15.46 21.18
N TRP A 119 -6.48 15.76 19.89
CA TRP A 119 -7.34 15.19 18.85
C TRP A 119 -6.62 14.24 17.88
N GLY A 120 -5.30 14.13 17.93
CA GLY A 120 -4.55 13.30 16.99
C GLY A 120 -3.06 13.31 17.22
N SER A 121 -2.31 12.89 16.20
CA SER A 121 -0.85 12.84 16.21
C SER A 121 -0.27 13.12 14.82
N VAL A 122 0.97 13.62 14.78
CA VAL A 122 1.79 13.72 13.57
C VAL A 122 2.76 12.56 13.53
N GLY A 123 2.93 11.94 12.38
CA GLY A 123 3.90 10.89 12.17
C GLY A 123 4.68 11.02 10.87
N LEU A 124 5.87 10.44 10.90
CA LEU A 124 6.73 10.22 9.75
C LEU A 124 6.64 8.74 9.36
N ILE A 125 6.56 8.48 8.07
CA ILE A 125 6.60 7.13 7.50
C ILE A 125 7.69 7.06 6.44
N GLY A 126 8.47 5.98 6.44
CA GLY A 126 9.41 5.63 5.39
C GLY A 126 9.24 4.19 5.01
N GLN A 127 9.23 3.89 3.70
CA GLN A 127 9.12 2.51 3.20
C GLN A 127 9.89 2.31 1.91
N TYR A 128 10.27 1.06 1.69
CA TYR A 128 10.88 0.55 0.48
C TYR A 128 10.14 -0.70 0.04
N LEU A 129 9.96 -0.86 -1.27
CA LEU A 129 9.44 -2.08 -1.89
C LEU A 129 10.24 -2.37 -3.16
N ARG A 130 10.53 -3.65 -3.39
CA ARG A 130 11.13 -4.15 -4.61
C ARG A 130 10.43 -5.42 -5.05
N PHE A 131 10.24 -5.55 -6.37
CA PHE A 131 9.78 -6.79 -6.97
C PHE A 131 10.32 -6.96 -8.39
N HIS A 132 10.25 -8.18 -8.86
CA HIS A 132 10.71 -8.59 -10.17
C HIS A 132 9.54 -9.23 -10.92
N SER A 133 9.46 -9.01 -12.23
CA SER A 133 8.45 -9.55 -13.13
C SER A 133 9.12 -10.07 -14.39
N ASP A 134 8.79 -11.28 -14.80
CA ASP A 134 9.17 -11.82 -16.11
C ASP A 134 8.14 -11.39 -17.15
N ASP A 135 8.55 -11.15 -18.39
CA ASP A 135 7.65 -10.73 -19.46
C ASP A 135 6.91 -11.91 -20.08
N ASN A 136 5.58 -11.89 -20.01
CA ASN A 136 4.70 -12.91 -20.61
C ASN A 136 4.84 -13.02 -22.12
N ASN A 137 5.26 -11.96 -22.81
CA ASN A 137 5.36 -11.92 -24.28
C ASN A 137 6.76 -12.31 -24.77
N ASN A 138 7.79 -12.17 -23.94
CA ASN A 138 9.18 -12.45 -24.30
C ASN A 138 9.94 -13.05 -23.10
N PRO A 139 10.22 -14.37 -23.08
CA PRO A 139 10.87 -15.04 -21.96
C PRO A 139 12.33 -14.62 -21.73
N ASN A 140 12.91 -13.85 -22.67
CA ASN A 140 14.25 -13.29 -22.48
C ASN A 140 14.21 -11.85 -21.90
N ARG A 141 13.05 -11.34 -21.56
CA ARG A 141 12.88 -9.99 -21.03
C ARG A 141 12.32 -10.04 -19.63
N ASP A 142 12.94 -9.32 -18.73
CA ASP A 142 12.54 -9.19 -17.35
C ASP A 142 12.50 -7.74 -16.91
N GLY A 143 11.79 -7.47 -15.83
CA GLY A 143 11.65 -6.16 -15.28
C GLY A 143 11.81 -6.15 -13.76
N THR A 144 12.41 -5.08 -13.25
CA THR A 144 12.54 -4.83 -11.82
C THR A 144 11.92 -3.48 -11.49
N TRP A 145 11.10 -3.46 -10.45
CA TRP A 145 10.53 -2.26 -9.85
C TRP A 145 11.12 -2.06 -8.47
N GLU A 146 11.62 -0.85 -8.21
CA GLU A 146 12.08 -0.41 -6.90
C GLU A 146 11.38 0.89 -6.54
N GLU A 147 10.83 0.99 -5.33
CA GLU A 147 10.19 2.22 -4.87
C GLU A 147 10.58 2.57 -3.45
N VAL A 148 10.70 3.87 -3.21
CA VAL A 148 10.91 4.48 -1.91
C VAL A 148 9.85 5.54 -1.68
N ASP A 149 9.16 5.44 -0.54
CA ASP A 149 8.23 6.45 -0.06
C ASP A 149 8.74 7.05 1.25
N VAL A 150 8.70 8.38 1.36
CA VAL A 150 8.92 9.10 2.61
C VAL A 150 7.78 10.09 2.80
N GLY A 151 7.00 9.94 3.87
CA GLY A 151 5.79 10.74 4.08
C GLY A 151 5.68 11.33 5.47
N LEU A 152 5.01 12.48 5.54
CA LEU A 152 4.58 13.13 6.77
C LEU A 152 3.05 13.15 6.78
N GLY A 153 2.45 12.73 7.90
CA GLY A 153 1.00 12.68 7.98
C GLY A 153 0.44 12.94 9.36
N LEU A 154 -0.85 13.23 9.36
CA LEU A 154 -1.69 13.43 10.52
C LEU A 154 -2.60 12.21 10.70
N GLY A 155 -2.72 11.71 11.92
CA GLY A 155 -3.69 10.70 12.27
C GLY A 155 -4.61 11.21 13.38
N SER A 156 -5.93 11.10 13.20
CA SER A 156 -6.91 11.47 14.20
C SER A 156 -6.95 10.47 15.36
N ARG A 157 -7.57 10.85 16.46
CA ARG A 157 -8.09 9.88 17.42
C ARG A 157 -9.22 9.06 16.78
N ARG A 158 -9.52 7.94 17.39
CA ARG A 158 -10.69 7.12 17.03
C ARG A 158 -11.99 7.84 17.42
N PHE A 159 -12.91 7.97 16.47
CA PHE A 159 -14.27 8.48 16.61
C PHE A 159 -15.25 7.35 16.38
N GLY A 160 -15.73 6.71 17.43
CA GLY A 160 -16.56 5.51 17.31
C GLY A 160 -15.84 4.39 16.58
N ALA A 161 -16.38 3.99 15.43
CA ALA A 161 -15.78 2.96 14.56
C ALA A 161 -14.74 3.49 13.58
N PHE A 162 -14.44 4.78 13.54
CA PHE A 162 -13.62 5.39 12.50
C PHE A 162 -12.39 6.09 13.08
N GLN A 163 -11.29 6.05 12.32
CA GLN A 163 -10.08 6.81 12.58
C GLN A 163 -9.55 7.31 11.24
N PHE A 164 -9.47 8.63 11.07
CA PHE A 164 -9.06 9.28 9.83
C PHE A 164 -7.58 9.60 9.85
N TYR A 165 -6.98 9.64 8.67
CA TYR A 165 -5.60 10.07 8.50
C TYR A 165 -5.36 10.64 7.11
N GLY A 166 -4.25 11.34 6.95
CA GLY A 166 -3.82 11.86 5.65
C GLY A 166 -2.50 12.61 5.77
N GLY A 167 -1.92 12.93 4.63
CA GLY A 167 -0.65 13.63 4.58
C GLY A 167 -0.09 13.78 3.19
N GLY A 168 1.19 14.19 3.15
CA GLY A 168 2.00 14.24 1.95
C GLY A 168 3.06 13.15 1.96
N VAL A 169 3.39 12.62 0.78
CA VAL A 169 4.45 11.65 0.59
C VAL A 169 5.31 12.03 -0.60
N TYR A 170 6.61 11.94 -0.43
CA TYR A 170 7.57 11.89 -1.52
C TYR A 170 7.69 10.44 -1.96
N HIS A 171 7.48 10.20 -3.23
CA HIS A 171 7.54 8.88 -3.86
C HIS A 171 8.59 8.92 -4.96
N ASN A 172 9.44 7.91 -4.99
CA ASN A 172 10.37 7.69 -6.09
C ASN A 172 10.29 6.22 -6.49
N ALA A 173 9.98 5.96 -7.76
CA ALA A 173 10.02 4.62 -8.33
C ALA A 173 11.01 4.59 -9.49
N ASP A 174 11.87 3.60 -9.46
CA ASP A 174 12.83 3.25 -10.51
C ASP A 174 12.41 1.91 -11.13
N ILE A 175 12.18 1.91 -12.45
CA ILE A 175 11.80 0.71 -13.20
C ILE A 175 12.90 0.41 -14.20
N THR A 176 13.38 -0.82 -14.17
CA THR A 176 14.35 -1.32 -15.14
C THR A 176 13.75 -2.48 -15.91
N ILE A 177 13.73 -2.39 -17.24
CA ILE A 177 13.39 -3.50 -18.14
C ILE A 177 14.65 -3.91 -18.88
N GLN A 178 14.98 -5.19 -18.85
CA GLN A 178 16.16 -5.75 -19.49
C GLN A 178 15.77 -6.83 -20.48
N ASP A 179 16.32 -6.76 -21.69
CA ASP A 179 16.26 -7.81 -22.68
C ASP A 179 17.58 -8.57 -22.65
N ASN A 180 17.53 -9.79 -22.14
CA ASN A 180 18.69 -10.64 -21.92
C ASN A 180 19.27 -11.22 -23.25
N SER A 181 18.47 -11.21 -24.33
CA SER A 181 18.91 -11.66 -25.65
C SER A 181 19.75 -10.63 -26.40
N THR A 182 19.41 -9.36 -26.21
CA THR A 182 20.09 -8.24 -26.88
C THR A 182 21.03 -7.46 -25.95
N GLY A 183 20.87 -7.62 -24.63
CA GLY A 183 21.54 -6.86 -23.59
C GLY A 183 21.03 -5.41 -23.44
N ILE A 184 19.92 -5.07 -24.12
CA ILE A 184 19.34 -3.72 -24.05
C ILE A 184 18.66 -3.55 -22.69
N ARG A 185 18.91 -2.40 -22.07
CA ARG A 185 18.32 -2.00 -20.77
C ARG A 185 17.61 -0.67 -20.91
N THR A 186 16.33 -0.64 -20.51
CA THR A 186 15.51 0.56 -20.43
C THR A 186 15.29 0.93 -18.98
N ASN A 187 15.63 2.16 -18.60
CA ASN A 187 15.41 2.68 -17.25
C ASN A 187 14.34 3.78 -17.30
N LEU A 188 13.33 3.66 -16.47
CA LEU A 188 12.21 4.59 -16.36
C LEU A 188 12.09 5.04 -14.90
N LYS A 189 11.59 6.25 -14.68
CA LYS A 189 11.42 6.82 -13.33
C LYS A 189 10.03 7.40 -13.16
N SER A 190 9.58 7.49 -11.92
CA SER A 190 8.36 8.21 -11.57
C SER A 190 8.46 9.69 -11.96
N ASP A 191 7.47 10.19 -12.71
CA ASP A 191 7.40 11.61 -13.14
C ASP A 191 6.91 12.52 -11.97
N ILE A 192 6.04 12.02 -11.09
CA ILE A 192 5.41 12.81 -10.03
C ILE A 192 5.89 12.35 -8.66
N PRO A 193 6.92 13.03 -8.08
CA PRO A 193 7.48 12.60 -6.80
C PRO A 193 6.64 13.01 -5.58
N ALA A 194 5.81 14.04 -5.66
CA ALA A 194 5.01 14.53 -4.53
C ALA A 194 3.55 14.11 -4.68
N ARG A 195 3.01 13.44 -3.65
CA ARG A 195 1.65 12.90 -3.63
C ARG A 195 0.95 13.23 -2.32
N ILE A 196 -0.38 13.26 -2.34
CA ILE A 196 -1.21 13.38 -1.16
C ILE A 196 -1.91 12.04 -0.92
N PHE A 197 -2.02 11.63 0.33
CA PHE A 197 -2.81 10.46 0.72
C PHE A 197 -3.84 10.81 1.78
N LEU A 198 -5.00 10.15 1.70
CA LEU A 198 -6.07 10.21 2.69
C LEU A 198 -6.56 8.80 2.96
N GLY A 199 -6.88 8.50 4.21
CA GLY A 199 -7.36 7.17 4.55
C GLY A 199 -8.24 7.14 5.79
N VAL A 200 -8.87 5.98 5.96
CA VAL A 200 -9.70 5.67 7.10
C VAL A 200 -9.46 4.26 7.58
N ASN A 201 -9.29 4.12 8.89
CA ASN A 201 -9.36 2.84 9.59
C ASN A 201 -10.77 2.64 10.11
N ILE A 202 -11.36 1.50 9.81
CA ILE A 202 -12.69 1.10 10.22
C ILE A 202 -12.55 -0.05 11.22
N TYR A 203 -12.99 0.22 12.44
CA TYR A 203 -12.97 -0.74 13.55
C TYR A 203 -14.31 -1.43 13.62
N PRO A 204 -14.40 -2.77 13.52
CA PRO A 204 -15.65 -3.48 13.70
C PRO A 204 -16.20 -3.24 15.11
N LEU A 205 -17.53 -3.19 15.20
CA LEU A 205 -18.24 -3.04 16.46
C LEU A 205 -18.30 -4.35 17.29
N VAL A 206 -17.53 -5.35 16.89
CA VAL A 206 -17.45 -6.67 17.53
C VAL A 206 -16.04 -6.85 18.06
N ASP A 207 -15.94 -7.16 19.35
CA ASP A 207 -14.66 -7.50 19.96
C ASP A 207 -14.22 -8.90 19.49
N PHE A 208 -12.98 -8.98 19.03
CA PHE A 208 -12.35 -10.24 18.68
C PHE A 208 -11.48 -10.72 19.85
N PRO A 209 -11.59 -12.01 20.26
CA PRO A 209 -10.76 -12.56 21.32
C PRO A 209 -9.27 -12.42 20.98
N GLY A 210 -8.51 -11.80 21.88
CA GLY A 210 -7.07 -11.74 21.80
C GLY A 210 -6.47 -10.62 20.95
N GLY A 211 -7.27 -9.78 20.27
CA GLY A 211 -6.71 -8.71 19.45
C GLY A 211 -7.73 -7.75 18.86
N GLU A 212 -7.23 -6.81 18.10
CA GLU A 212 -8.04 -5.79 17.42
C GLU A 212 -7.99 -6.00 15.90
N PHE A 213 -9.16 -6.15 15.28
CA PHE A 213 -9.32 -6.22 13.82
C PHE A 213 -9.63 -4.83 13.26
N VAL A 214 -9.04 -4.48 12.11
CA VAL A 214 -9.25 -3.19 11.45
C VAL A 214 -9.28 -3.36 9.94
N VAL A 215 -10.25 -2.73 9.29
CA VAL A 215 -10.26 -2.53 7.84
C VAL A 215 -9.66 -1.15 7.56
N ASN A 216 -8.68 -1.10 6.68
CA ASN A 216 -8.07 0.14 6.22
C ASN A 216 -8.47 0.41 4.77
N VAL A 217 -8.84 1.65 4.48
CA VAL A 217 -9.06 2.14 3.12
C VAL A 217 -8.24 3.41 2.95
N GLU A 218 -7.41 3.46 1.92
CA GLU A 218 -6.55 4.60 1.60
C GLU A 218 -6.72 5.02 0.15
N ALA A 219 -6.79 6.32 -0.09
CA ALA A 219 -6.71 6.91 -1.41
C ALA A 219 -5.44 7.75 -1.53
N ARG A 220 -4.69 7.57 -2.61
CA ARG A 220 -3.58 8.44 -3.01
C ARG A 220 -3.96 9.23 -4.24
N PHE A 221 -3.61 10.49 -4.25
CA PHE A 221 -3.87 11.39 -5.36
C PHE A 221 -2.56 11.60 -6.11
N ILE A 222 -2.49 10.99 -7.31
CA ILE A 222 -1.37 11.05 -8.23
C ILE A 222 -1.91 11.50 -9.57
N GLY A 223 -1.66 12.77 -9.94
CA GLY A 223 -2.23 13.30 -11.17
C GLY A 223 -3.75 13.28 -11.17
N GLU A 224 -4.34 12.82 -12.28
CA GLU A 224 -5.79 12.92 -12.53
C GLU A 224 -6.63 11.79 -11.91
N ILE A 225 -6.03 10.64 -11.59
CA ILE A 225 -6.78 9.46 -11.15
C ILE A 225 -6.39 9.10 -9.70
N PRO A 226 -7.35 9.16 -8.74
CA PRO A 226 -7.08 8.70 -7.39
C PRO A 226 -6.87 7.18 -7.38
N GLN A 227 -5.86 6.76 -6.64
CA GLN A 227 -5.56 5.35 -6.42
C GLN A 227 -6.14 4.94 -5.07
N VAL A 228 -6.80 3.79 -5.00
CA VAL A 228 -7.45 3.30 -3.77
C VAL A 228 -6.83 1.97 -3.35
N THR A 229 -6.50 1.84 -2.08
CA THR A 229 -5.93 0.64 -1.46
C THR A 229 -6.85 0.11 -0.37
N LEU A 230 -6.96 -1.19 -0.24
CA LEU A 230 -7.66 -1.87 0.84
C LEU A 230 -6.68 -2.72 1.65
N GLY A 231 -6.82 -2.69 2.97
CA GLY A 231 -6.07 -3.53 3.90
C GLY A 231 -6.93 -4.10 5.02
N LEU A 232 -6.60 -5.32 5.42
CA LEU A 232 -7.16 -5.99 6.59
C LEU A 232 -6.05 -6.17 7.61
N GLN A 233 -6.24 -5.69 8.83
CA GLN A 233 -5.22 -5.67 9.89
C GLN A 233 -5.72 -6.42 11.12
N TYR A 234 -4.85 -7.20 11.74
CA TYR A 234 -5.06 -7.80 13.03
C TYR A 234 -3.86 -7.55 13.94
N SER A 235 -4.11 -6.94 15.11
CA SER A 235 -3.09 -6.59 16.11
C SER A 235 -3.28 -7.47 17.36
N PHE A 236 -2.21 -8.02 17.91
CA PHE A 236 -2.19 -8.92 19.10
C PHE A 236 -1.02 -8.61 20.03
#